data_fd2c9a13dcffea33d7756db96aa64c7c
#
_entry.id   fd2c9a13dcffea33d7756db96aa64c7c
#
_cell.length_a   1.000
_cell.length_b   1.000
_cell.length_c   1.000
_cell.angle_alpha   90.00
_cell.angle_beta   90.00
_cell.angle_gamma   90.00
#
_symmetry.space_group_name_H-M   'P 1'
#
loop_
_entity.id
_entity.type
_entity.pdbx_description
1 polymer ?
#
loop_
_entity_poly.entity_id
_entity_poly.type
_entity_poly.pdbx_seq_one_letter_code
_entity_poly.pdbx_strand_id
1 'polypeptide(L)'
;MNLAGELRAGTEALGISLQQTQYDQLLEYLYLLEKWSQTYNLTAIKGLPKMMCYHLLDSLSIMPYLTNCNKAIDVGSGAGLPGIPLAIAMPETIWVMLDSNSRKTRFIRQAIAHCGLHNAQVVQTRVQDYHAPDSPDFIVSRAYASLTDFCDSVAHLMAPGTRLLTMKTGLKPEEAGQLDQSRFAFEEEVLQVPGIGEPRSLVAITQLRTGAVPSLMTQPNDPVR
;
A
#
# COMPACT_ATOMS: atom_id res chain seq x y z
N MET A 1 -8.26 -15.68 -22.10
CA MET A 1 -7.32 -14.89 -21.27
C MET A 1 -7.12 -15.62 -19.96
N ASN A 2 -5.90 -15.91 -19.57
CA ASN A 2 -5.57 -16.67 -18.36
C ASN A 2 -5.08 -15.71 -17.26
N LEU A 3 -6.03 -14.98 -16.64
CA LEU A 3 -5.72 -14.02 -15.57
C LEU A 3 -4.91 -14.64 -14.42
N ALA A 4 -5.20 -15.90 -14.05
CA ALA A 4 -4.47 -16.58 -12.98
C ALA A 4 -3.01 -16.83 -13.34
N GLY A 5 -2.73 -17.25 -14.58
CA GLY A 5 -1.37 -17.44 -15.09
C GLY A 5 -0.62 -16.11 -15.21
N GLU A 6 -1.29 -15.06 -15.68
CA GLU A 6 -0.71 -13.72 -15.80
C GLU A 6 -0.41 -13.10 -14.42
N LEU A 7 -1.30 -13.29 -13.43
CA LEU A 7 -1.06 -12.83 -12.06
C LEU A 7 0.14 -13.55 -11.43
N ARG A 8 0.23 -14.88 -11.64
CA ARG A 8 1.37 -15.68 -11.14
C ARG A 8 2.69 -15.22 -11.75
N ALA A 9 2.74 -15.08 -13.08
CA ALA A 9 3.93 -14.58 -13.76
C ALA A 9 4.32 -13.16 -13.28
N GLY A 10 3.31 -12.30 -13.04
CA GLY A 10 3.54 -10.96 -12.52
C GLY A 10 4.13 -10.96 -11.10
N THR A 11 3.61 -11.79 -10.19
CA THR A 11 4.16 -11.90 -8.82
C THR A 11 5.56 -12.53 -8.81
N GLU A 12 5.82 -13.54 -9.66
CA GLU A 12 7.15 -14.12 -9.84
C GLU A 12 8.17 -13.09 -10.32
N ALA A 13 7.78 -12.22 -11.27
CA ALA A 13 8.62 -11.14 -11.75
C ALA A 13 8.91 -10.06 -10.67
N LEU A 14 8.02 -9.92 -9.68
CA LEU A 14 8.25 -9.09 -8.49
C LEU A 14 9.05 -9.80 -7.39
N GLY A 15 9.46 -11.06 -7.60
CA GLY A 15 10.12 -11.87 -6.58
C GLY A 15 9.21 -12.32 -5.44
N ILE A 16 7.90 -12.32 -5.65
CA ILE A 16 6.89 -12.65 -4.64
C ILE A 16 6.35 -14.05 -4.88
N SER A 17 6.43 -14.90 -3.84
CA SER A 17 5.85 -16.23 -3.84
C SER A 17 4.60 -16.25 -2.98
N LEU A 18 3.45 -16.64 -3.55
CA LEU A 18 2.17 -16.74 -2.89
C LEU A 18 1.64 -18.18 -2.91
N GLN A 19 0.81 -18.52 -1.95
CA GLN A 19 0.07 -19.79 -1.95
C GLN A 19 -1.12 -19.74 -2.92
N GLN A 20 -1.61 -20.90 -3.35
CA GLN A 20 -2.75 -20.97 -4.27
C GLN A 20 -3.98 -20.24 -3.73
N THR A 21 -4.27 -20.38 -2.44
CA THR A 21 -5.38 -19.69 -1.78
C THR A 21 -5.29 -18.17 -1.86
N GLN A 22 -4.07 -17.60 -1.78
CA GLN A 22 -3.83 -16.16 -1.91
C GLN A 22 -4.06 -15.68 -3.35
N TYR A 23 -3.67 -16.48 -4.36
CA TYR A 23 -3.99 -16.18 -5.76
C TYR A 23 -5.50 -16.17 -6.00
N ASP A 24 -6.21 -17.15 -5.45
CA ASP A 24 -7.66 -17.24 -5.57
C ASP A 24 -8.35 -16.03 -4.92
N GLN A 25 -7.93 -15.64 -3.69
CA GLN A 25 -8.44 -14.46 -3.00
C GLN A 25 -8.15 -13.15 -3.75
N LEU A 26 -6.96 -13.00 -4.35
CA LEU A 26 -6.62 -11.82 -5.16
C LEU A 26 -7.52 -11.70 -6.39
N LEU A 27 -7.81 -12.81 -7.06
CA LEU A 27 -8.74 -12.83 -8.21
C LEU A 27 -10.19 -12.56 -7.80
N GLU A 28 -10.65 -13.13 -6.69
CA GLU A 28 -11.97 -12.86 -6.13
C GLU A 28 -12.14 -11.37 -5.79
N TYR A 29 -11.13 -10.78 -5.15
CA TYR A 29 -11.12 -9.34 -4.88
C TYR A 29 -11.16 -8.52 -6.19
N LEU A 30 -10.41 -8.91 -7.21
CA LEU A 30 -10.37 -8.22 -8.49
C LEU A 30 -11.73 -8.25 -9.19
N TYR A 31 -12.40 -9.41 -9.24
CA TYR A 31 -13.74 -9.55 -9.81
C TYR A 31 -14.78 -8.75 -9.02
N LEU A 32 -14.68 -8.76 -7.69
CA LEU A 32 -15.55 -7.98 -6.84
C LEU A 32 -15.38 -6.48 -7.10
N LEU A 33 -14.13 -6.01 -7.21
CA LEU A 33 -13.80 -4.61 -7.49
C LEU A 33 -14.32 -4.17 -8.87
N GLU A 34 -14.16 -4.99 -9.91
CA GLU A 34 -14.70 -4.71 -11.24
C GLU A 34 -16.22 -4.55 -11.20
N LYS A 35 -16.92 -5.50 -10.57
CA LYS A 35 -18.39 -5.50 -10.44
C LYS A 35 -18.88 -4.23 -9.72
N TRP A 36 -18.26 -3.87 -8.60
CA TRP A 36 -18.66 -2.69 -7.83
C TRP A 36 -18.32 -1.39 -8.56
N SER A 37 -17.20 -1.34 -9.28
CA SER A 37 -16.77 -0.15 -10.03
C SER A 37 -17.72 0.22 -11.16
N GLN A 38 -18.49 -0.73 -11.69
CA GLN A 38 -19.54 -0.45 -12.69
C GLN A 38 -20.65 0.46 -12.14
N THR A 39 -20.94 0.35 -10.82
CA THR A 39 -22.02 1.11 -10.17
C THR A 39 -21.49 2.31 -9.39
N TYR A 40 -20.35 2.17 -8.71
CA TYR A 40 -19.89 3.15 -7.72
C TYR A 40 -18.64 3.93 -8.12
N ASN A 41 -18.09 3.71 -9.32
CA ASN A 41 -16.87 4.37 -9.79
C ASN A 41 -15.71 4.34 -8.77
N LEU A 42 -15.43 3.16 -8.21
CA LEU A 42 -14.39 2.99 -7.21
C LEU A 42 -12.98 3.19 -7.79
N THR A 43 -12.82 2.96 -9.09
CA THR A 43 -11.58 3.15 -9.85
C THR A 43 -11.86 3.64 -11.26
N ALA A 44 -10.94 4.45 -11.80
CA ALA A 44 -10.98 4.88 -13.21
C ALA A 44 -10.46 3.78 -14.17
N ILE A 45 -9.69 2.82 -13.66
CA ILE A 45 -9.13 1.72 -14.45
C ILE A 45 -10.23 0.73 -14.79
N LYS A 46 -10.34 0.36 -16.06
CA LYS A 46 -11.36 -0.56 -16.59
C LYS A 46 -10.71 -1.79 -17.21
N GLY A 47 -11.42 -2.93 -17.12
CA GLY A 47 -11.02 -4.21 -17.67
C GLY A 47 -10.02 -4.97 -16.78
N LEU A 48 -10.33 -6.23 -16.52
CA LEU A 48 -9.61 -7.09 -15.56
C LEU A 48 -8.09 -7.14 -15.79
N PRO A 49 -7.56 -7.26 -17.03
CA PRO A 49 -6.11 -7.31 -17.22
C PRO A 49 -5.42 -6.03 -16.76
N LYS A 50 -5.99 -4.88 -17.11
CA LYS A 50 -5.43 -3.59 -16.70
C LYS A 50 -5.58 -3.38 -15.19
N MET A 51 -6.73 -3.75 -14.61
CA MET A 51 -6.94 -3.71 -13.16
C MET A 51 -5.97 -4.63 -12.42
N MET A 52 -5.67 -5.81 -12.95
CA MET A 52 -4.68 -6.72 -12.37
C MET A 52 -3.31 -6.06 -12.25
N CYS A 53 -2.80 -5.42 -13.31
CA CYS A 53 -1.51 -4.74 -13.27
C CYS A 53 -1.53 -3.51 -12.34
N TYR A 54 -2.49 -2.59 -12.57
CA TYR A 54 -2.54 -1.28 -11.89
C TYR A 54 -3.10 -1.31 -10.47
N HIS A 55 -3.70 -2.43 -10.05
CA HIS A 55 -4.25 -2.59 -8.69
C HIS A 55 -3.56 -3.70 -7.93
N LEU A 56 -3.51 -4.93 -8.46
CA LEU A 56 -2.90 -6.03 -7.71
C LEU A 56 -1.37 -5.97 -7.75
N LEU A 57 -0.76 -6.02 -8.93
CA LEU A 57 0.71 -6.03 -9.05
C LEU A 57 1.33 -4.73 -8.55
N ASP A 58 0.71 -3.58 -8.85
CA ASP A 58 1.14 -2.28 -8.32
C ASP A 58 1.13 -2.29 -6.78
N SER A 59 0.05 -2.75 -6.14
CA SER A 59 -0.02 -2.86 -4.68
C SER A 59 0.99 -3.84 -4.09
N LEU A 60 1.18 -5.00 -4.72
CA LEU A 60 2.09 -6.04 -4.24
C LEU A 60 3.56 -5.64 -4.42
N SER A 61 3.87 -4.72 -5.35
CA SER A 61 5.26 -4.30 -5.62
C SER A 61 5.97 -3.69 -4.41
N ILE A 62 5.22 -3.20 -3.41
CA ILE A 62 5.81 -2.66 -2.18
C ILE A 62 5.97 -3.69 -1.06
N MET A 63 5.46 -4.93 -1.24
CA MET A 63 5.57 -5.98 -0.23
C MET A 63 7.02 -6.24 0.25
N PRO A 64 8.06 -6.28 -0.62
CA PRO A 64 9.44 -6.50 -0.20
C PRO A 64 9.98 -5.42 0.77
N TYR A 65 9.37 -4.24 0.80
CA TYR A 65 9.78 -3.13 1.68
C TYR A 65 9.08 -3.13 3.05
N LEU A 66 8.09 -4.02 3.24
CA LEU A 66 7.33 -4.18 4.48
C LEU A 66 7.96 -5.26 5.39
N THR A 67 9.26 -5.17 5.61
CA THR A 67 10.01 -6.14 6.43
C THR A 67 9.66 -6.03 7.91
N ASN A 68 9.46 -7.16 8.58
CA ASN A 68 9.09 -7.22 10.01
C ASN A 68 7.84 -6.40 10.36
N CYS A 69 6.87 -6.39 9.44
CA CYS A 69 5.62 -5.67 9.60
C CYS A 69 4.58 -6.53 10.34
N ASN A 70 4.27 -6.20 11.58
CA ASN A 70 3.19 -6.83 12.34
C ASN A 70 1.88 -6.05 12.20
N LYS A 71 1.97 -4.70 12.05
CA LYS A 71 0.81 -3.82 11.95
C LYS A 71 1.05 -2.70 10.96
N ALA A 72 0.14 -2.55 10.01
CA ALA A 72 0.18 -1.47 9.04
C ALA A 72 -1.16 -0.72 8.96
N ILE A 73 -1.07 0.58 8.64
CA ILE A 73 -2.24 1.43 8.36
C ILE A 73 -2.17 1.87 6.90
N ASP A 74 -3.23 1.64 6.14
CA ASP A 74 -3.42 2.14 4.78
C ASP A 74 -4.31 3.40 4.82
N VAL A 75 -3.74 4.56 4.48
CA VAL A 75 -4.40 5.85 4.60
C VAL A 75 -4.95 6.32 3.26
N GLY A 76 -6.26 6.59 3.24
CA GLY A 76 -6.95 6.93 2.01
C GLY A 76 -7.11 5.73 1.10
N SER A 77 -7.43 4.57 1.67
CA SER A 77 -7.39 3.24 1.02
C SER A 77 -8.27 3.15 -0.24
N GLY A 78 -9.23 4.04 -0.42
CA GLY A 78 -10.08 4.07 -1.60
C GLY A 78 -10.85 2.76 -1.82
N ALA A 79 -10.46 2.02 -2.84
CA ALA A 79 -10.98 0.68 -3.09
C ALA A 79 -10.29 -0.42 -2.26
N GLY A 80 -9.56 -0.06 -1.19
CA GLY A 80 -8.75 -0.97 -0.39
C GLY A 80 -7.36 -1.23 -1.00
N LEU A 81 -6.79 -0.21 -1.63
CA LEU A 81 -5.52 -0.31 -2.35
C LEU A 81 -4.48 0.66 -1.74
N PRO A 82 -3.32 0.17 -1.30
CA PRO A 82 -2.80 -1.19 -1.48
C PRO A 82 -3.22 -2.20 -0.40
N GLY A 83 -4.01 -1.81 0.61
CA GLY A 83 -4.26 -2.58 1.85
C GLY A 83 -4.84 -3.98 1.63
N ILE A 84 -5.86 -4.18 0.77
CA ILE A 84 -6.49 -5.51 0.55
C ILE A 84 -5.50 -6.50 -0.12
N PRO A 85 -4.83 -6.15 -1.25
CA PRO A 85 -3.85 -7.06 -1.83
C PRO A 85 -2.71 -7.43 -0.86
N LEU A 86 -2.24 -6.46 -0.06
CA LEU A 86 -1.20 -6.71 0.92
C LEU A 86 -1.71 -7.55 2.11
N ALA A 87 -2.94 -7.34 2.57
CA ALA A 87 -3.54 -8.17 3.60
C ALA A 87 -3.69 -9.64 3.16
N ILE A 88 -4.02 -9.87 1.88
CA ILE A 88 -4.06 -11.22 1.29
C ILE A 88 -2.64 -11.83 1.26
N ALA A 89 -1.65 -11.06 0.80
CA ALA A 89 -0.29 -11.56 0.62
C ALA A 89 0.48 -11.74 1.95
N MET A 90 0.11 -10.99 3.00
CA MET A 90 0.78 -10.94 4.30
C MET A 90 -0.22 -11.28 5.43
N PRO A 91 -0.64 -12.54 5.58
CA PRO A 91 -1.72 -12.93 6.49
C PRO A 91 -1.38 -12.73 7.98
N GLU A 92 -0.09 -12.67 8.33
CA GLU A 92 0.37 -12.44 9.70
C GLU A 92 0.40 -10.94 10.08
N THR A 93 0.30 -10.04 9.10
CA THR A 93 0.29 -8.59 9.33
C THR A 93 -1.14 -8.11 9.56
N ILE A 94 -1.37 -7.34 10.62
CA ILE A 94 -2.66 -6.68 10.88
C ILE A 94 -2.77 -5.42 10.03
N TRP A 95 -3.80 -5.33 9.21
CA TRP A 95 -4.07 -4.19 8.33
C TRP A 95 -5.27 -3.37 8.79
N VAL A 96 -5.06 -2.07 8.97
CA VAL A 96 -6.13 -1.11 9.24
C VAL A 96 -6.25 -0.16 8.05
N MET A 97 -7.38 -0.19 7.36
CA MET A 97 -7.66 0.66 6.21
C MET A 97 -8.51 1.86 6.62
N LEU A 98 -8.05 3.07 6.31
CA LEU A 98 -8.75 4.30 6.64
C LEU A 98 -9.24 4.98 5.36
N ASP A 99 -10.52 5.31 5.28
CA ASP A 99 -11.07 6.20 4.25
C ASP A 99 -12.28 6.95 4.82
N SER A 100 -12.44 8.22 4.49
CA SER A 100 -13.58 9.03 4.95
C SER A 100 -14.86 8.79 4.15
N ASN A 101 -14.77 8.20 2.96
CA ASN A 101 -15.90 7.97 2.06
C ASN A 101 -16.65 6.70 2.41
N SER A 102 -17.92 6.82 2.81
CA SER A 102 -18.77 5.71 3.22
C SER A 102 -19.00 4.64 2.14
N ARG A 103 -19.02 5.03 0.86
CA ARG A 103 -19.20 4.08 -0.25
C ARG A 103 -17.95 3.22 -0.41
N LYS A 104 -16.76 3.83 -0.28
CA LYS A 104 -15.48 3.13 -0.35
C LYS A 104 -15.31 2.18 0.84
N THR A 105 -15.56 2.64 2.06
CA THR A 105 -15.45 1.79 3.25
C THR A 105 -16.48 0.66 3.26
N ARG A 106 -17.68 0.85 2.70
CA ARG A 106 -18.65 -0.22 2.49
C ARG A 106 -18.09 -1.29 1.55
N PHE A 107 -17.46 -0.88 0.43
CA PHE A 107 -16.82 -1.81 -0.48
C PHE A 107 -15.69 -2.59 0.22
N ILE A 108 -14.81 -1.90 0.97
CA ILE A 108 -13.71 -2.56 1.69
C ILE A 108 -14.25 -3.59 2.69
N ARG A 109 -15.31 -3.27 3.46
CA ARG A 109 -15.95 -4.27 4.36
C ARG A 109 -16.45 -5.49 3.61
N GLN A 110 -17.08 -5.26 2.45
CA GLN A 110 -17.54 -6.36 1.61
C GLN A 110 -16.38 -7.20 1.08
N ALA A 111 -15.26 -6.58 0.66
CA ALA A 111 -14.08 -7.26 0.17
C ALA A 111 -13.40 -8.09 1.28
N ILE A 112 -13.25 -7.53 2.49
CA ILE A 112 -12.73 -8.25 3.66
C ILE A 112 -13.56 -9.51 3.94
N ALA A 113 -14.89 -9.37 4.00
CA ALA A 113 -15.79 -10.49 4.27
C ALA A 113 -15.78 -11.52 3.13
N HIS A 114 -15.78 -11.07 1.86
CA HIS A 114 -15.83 -11.92 0.68
C HIS A 114 -14.55 -12.76 0.54
N CYS A 115 -13.39 -12.14 0.77
CA CYS A 115 -12.09 -12.82 0.70
C CYS A 115 -11.71 -13.53 2.02
N GLY A 116 -12.54 -13.50 3.06
CA GLY A 116 -12.28 -14.16 4.33
C GLY A 116 -11.05 -13.64 5.07
N LEU A 117 -10.77 -12.32 5.02
CA LEU A 117 -9.58 -11.75 5.64
C LEU A 117 -9.81 -11.53 7.13
N HIS A 118 -9.09 -12.26 7.97
CA HIS A 118 -9.15 -12.14 9.43
C HIS A 118 -8.16 -11.12 10.00
N ASN A 119 -7.19 -10.71 9.20
CA ASN A 119 -6.11 -9.78 9.53
C ASN A 119 -6.36 -8.35 9.02
N ALA A 120 -7.55 -8.05 8.53
CA ALA A 120 -7.88 -6.76 7.93
C ALA A 120 -9.14 -6.14 8.54
N GLN A 121 -9.11 -4.84 8.77
CA GLN A 121 -10.28 -4.06 9.20
C GLN A 121 -10.33 -2.71 8.46
N VAL A 122 -11.52 -2.12 8.36
CA VAL A 122 -11.69 -0.80 7.80
C VAL A 122 -12.42 0.12 8.78
N VAL A 123 -11.90 1.34 8.93
CA VAL A 123 -12.47 2.39 9.75
C VAL A 123 -12.87 3.57 8.84
N GLN A 124 -14.13 3.98 8.93
CA GLN A 124 -14.61 5.15 8.21
C GLN A 124 -14.30 6.41 9.01
N THR A 125 -13.19 7.06 8.68
CA THR A 125 -12.72 8.27 9.37
C THR A 125 -11.77 9.06 8.48
N ARG A 126 -11.53 10.31 8.80
CA ARG A 126 -10.34 11.03 8.33
C ARG A 126 -9.14 10.59 9.16
N VAL A 127 -7.95 10.54 8.55
CA VAL A 127 -6.75 10.08 9.27
C VAL A 127 -6.44 10.96 10.48
N GLN A 128 -6.72 12.27 10.40
CA GLN A 128 -6.49 13.21 11.49
C GLN A 128 -7.35 12.92 12.74
N ASP A 129 -8.50 12.26 12.54
CA ASP A 129 -9.44 11.91 13.61
C ASP A 129 -9.28 10.45 14.10
N TYR A 130 -8.36 9.70 13.48
CA TYR A 130 -8.11 8.32 13.86
C TYR A 130 -7.04 8.24 14.95
N HIS A 131 -7.35 7.53 16.03
CA HIS A 131 -6.41 7.26 17.12
C HIS A 131 -6.16 5.75 17.17
N ALA A 132 -4.95 5.35 16.81
CA ALA A 132 -4.56 3.95 16.87
C ALA A 132 -4.34 3.54 18.34
N PRO A 133 -4.85 2.37 18.77
CA PRO A 133 -4.58 1.88 20.14
C PRO A 133 -3.09 1.59 20.37
N ASP A 134 -2.40 1.14 19.30
CA ASP A 134 -0.96 0.88 19.28
C ASP A 134 -0.37 1.49 18.01
N SER A 135 0.87 1.95 18.09
CA SER A 135 1.58 2.51 16.94
C SER A 135 1.82 1.45 15.87
N PRO A 136 1.60 1.76 14.58
CA PRO A 136 1.91 0.85 13.49
C PRO A 136 3.41 0.79 13.21
N ASP A 137 3.86 -0.34 12.64
CA ASP A 137 5.21 -0.45 12.07
C ASP A 137 5.31 0.36 10.77
N PHE A 138 4.24 0.32 9.97
CA PHE A 138 4.17 1.04 8.70
C PHE A 138 2.85 1.80 8.54
N ILE A 139 2.94 2.98 7.94
CA ILE A 139 1.80 3.71 7.41
C ILE A 139 2.01 3.82 5.90
N VAL A 140 1.09 3.24 5.15
CA VAL A 140 1.17 3.23 3.68
C VAL A 140 0.09 4.12 3.08
N SER A 141 0.35 4.67 1.91
CA SER A 141 -0.65 5.38 1.13
C SER A 141 -0.38 5.28 -0.36
N ARG A 142 -1.44 5.33 -1.16
CA ARG A 142 -1.37 5.45 -2.61
C ARG A 142 -2.09 6.72 -3.05
N ALA A 143 -1.39 7.57 -3.82
CA ALA A 143 -1.97 8.80 -4.38
C ALA A 143 -2.33 9.88 -3.34
N TYR A 144 -1.54 10.05 -2.28
CA TYR A 144 -1.62 11.23 -1.44
C TYR A 144 -1.13 12.47 -2.20
N ALA A 145 -1.68 13.65 -1.90
CA ALA A 145 -1.46 14.86 -2.69
C ALA A 145 0.01 15.31 -2.67
N SER A 146 0.63 15.38 -1.47
CA SER A 146 2.03 15.73 -1.31
C SER A 146 2.68 14.93 -0.18
N LEU A 147 4.03 14.88 -0.15
CA LEU A 147 4.77 14.23 0.95
C LEU A 147 4.53 14.97 2.27
N THR A 148 4.53 16.30 2.24
CA THR A 148 4.31 17.14 3.42
C THR A 148 2.93 16.89 4.01
N ASP A 149 1.87 16.95 3.18
CA ASP A 149 0.50 16.67 3.65
C ASP A 149 0.37 15.26 4.21
N PHE A 150 1.02 14.28 3.59
CA PHE A 150 1.02 12.92 4.10
C PHE A 150 1.68 12.84 5.48
N CYS A 151 2.91 13.33 5.61
CA CYS A 151 3.66 13.31 6.88
C CYS A 151 2.90 14.04 8.00
N ASP A 152 2.39 15.24 7.73
CA ASP A 152 1.69 16.03 8.74
C ASP A 152 0.35 15.39 9.16
N SER A 153 -0.36 14.77 8.20
CA SER A 153 -1.65 14.12 8.49
C SER A 153 -1.51 12.88 9.37
N VAL A 154 -0.38 12.18 9.32
CA VAL A 154 -0.14 10.93 10.05
C VAL A 154 0.83 11.06 11.22
N ALA A 155 1.40 12.25 11.47
CA ALA A 155 2.42 12.48 12.50
C ALA A 155 1.99 11.99 13.90
N HIS A 156 0.72 12.14 14.25
CA HIS A 156 0.16 11.73 15.54
C HIS A 156 0.03 10.20 15.70
N LEU A 157 0.16 9.41 14.61
CA LEU A 157 0.15 7.96 14.61
C LEU A 157 1.56 7.36 14.66
N MET A 158 2.60 8.18 14.48
CA MET A 158 3.97 7.72 14.41
C MET A 158 4.57 7.53 15.80
N ALA A 159 5.34 6.46 15.95
CA ALA A 159 6.23 6.22 17.07
C ALA A 159 7.67 6.04 16.56
N PRO A 160 8.67 6.03 17.46
CA PRO A 160 10.03 5.69 17.07
C PRO A 160 10.10 4.33 16.38
N GLY A 161 10.49 4.33 15.10
CA GLY A 161 10.53 3.11 14.27
C GLY A 161 9.39 2.97 13.26
N THR A 162 8.30 3.73 13.39
CA THR A 162 7.25 3.79 12.36
C THR A 162 7.84 4.33 11.04
N ARG A 163 7.59 3.63 9.94
CA ARG A 163 8.01 4.02 8.59
C ARG A 163 6.79 4.40 7.75
N LEU A 164 6.92 5.47 6.98
CA LEU A 164 5.89 5.89 6.02
C LEU A 164 6.29 5.42 4.62
N LEU A 165 5.35 4.83 3.89
CA LEU A 165 5.55 4.41 2.51
C LEU A 165 4.46 5.03 1.64
N THR A 166 4.84 5.82 0.64
CA THR A 166 3.87 6.36 -0.32
C THR A 166 4.22 5.99 -1.75
N MET A 167 3.22 5.48 -2.48
CA MET A 167 3.37 5.08 -3.87
C MET A 167 3.05 6.25 -4.78
N LYS A 168 3.95 6.54 -5.71
CA LYS A 168 3.86 7.67 -6.66
C LYS A 168 4.05 7.21 -8.10
N THR A 169 3.67 8.07 -9.05
CA THR A 169 4.01 7.91 -10.48
C THR A 169 5.33 8.61 -10.84
N GLY A 170 6.20 8.79 -9.87
CA GLY A 170 7.44 9.54 -9.87
C GLY A 170 7.36 10.70 -8.89
N LEU A 171 8.43 10.93 -8.16
CA LEU A 171 8.55 12.05 -7.23
C LEU A 171 9.05 13.29 -7.99
N LYS A 172 8.33 14.39 -7.87
CA LYS A 172 8.76 15.66 -8.46
C LYS A 172 9.76 16.35 -7.55
N PRO A 173 10.84 16.96 -8.11
CA PRO A 173 11.84 17.67 -7.31
C PRO A 173 11.23 18.76 -6.41
N GLU A 174 10.19 19.44 -6.89
CA GLU A 174 9.50 20.49 -6.13
C GLU A 174 8.78 19.91 -4.89
N GLU A 175 8.18 18.73 -5.04
CA GLU A 175 7.52 18.02 -3.94
C GLU A 175 8.54 17.54 -2.90
N ALA A 176 9.66 16.99 -3.36
CA ALA A 176 10.76 16.56 -2.49
C ALA A 176 11.36 17.73 -1.68
N GLY A 177 11.50 18.89 -2.35
CA GLY A 177 12.05 20.12 -1.71
C GLY A 177 11.11 20.77 -0.68
N GLN A 178 9.81 20.42 -0.69
CA GLN A 178 8.84 20.95 0.29
C GLN A 178 8.81 20.15 1.60
N LEU A 179 9.39 18.95 1.62
CA LEU A 179 9.44 18.16 2.85
C LEU A 179 10.42 18.78 3.85
N ASP A 180 9.99 18.92 5.10
CA ASP A 180 10.84 19.40 6.18
C ASP A 180 11.94 18.36 6.50
N GLN A 181 13.09 18.55 5.87
CA GLN A 181 14.26 17.67 6.03
C GLN A 181 14.93 17.76 7.40
N SER A 182 14.52 18.69 8.27
CA SER A 182 14.93 18.70 9.68
C SER A 182 14.13 17.69 10.52
N ARG A 183 12.93 17.32 10.06
CA ARG A 183 12.02 16.38 10.73
C ARG A 183 11.99 15.00 10.09
N PHE A 184 12.20 14.92 8.77
CA PHE A 184 12.04 13.70 7.99
C PHE A 184 13.21 13.50 7.03
N ALA A 185 13.66 12.24 6.92
CA ALA A 185 14.47 11.79 5.80
C ALA A 185 13.60 10.94 4.86
N PHE A 186 13.91 10.95 3.57
CA PHE A 186 13.22 10.10 2.60
C PHE A 186 14.20 9.51 1.60
N GLU A 187 13.81 8.39 1.02
CA GLU A 187 14.46 7.73 -0.12
C GLU A 187 13.39 7.39 -1.15
N GLU A 188 13.73 7.53 -2.44
CA GLU A 188 12.86 7.13 -3.53
C GLU A 188 13.45 5.89 -4.21
N GLU A 189 12.60 4.88 -4.36
CA GLU A 189 12.92 3.64 -5.08
C GLU A 189 12.05 3.51 -6.31
N VAL A 190 12.66 3.25 -7.47
CA VAL A 190 11.93 3.03 -8.72
C VAL A 190 11.39 1.61 -8.74
N LEU A 191 10.08 1.46 -8.83
CA LEU A 191 9.41 0.17 -8.88
C LEU A 191 9.22 -0.29 -10.33
N GLN A 192 9.65 -1.52 -10.64
CA GLN A 192 9.38 -2.19 -11.90
C GLN A 192 8.13 -3.06 -11.75
N VAL A 193 6.97 -2.53 -12.18
CA VAL A 193 5.69 -3.25 -12.03
C VAL A 193 5.32 -3.90 -13.36
N PRO A 194 5.18 -5.24 -13.42
CA PRO A 194 4.83 -5.94 -14.65
C PRO A 194 3.52 -5.45 -15.26
N GLY A 195 3.55 -5.16 -16.57
CA GLY A 195 2.37 -4.68 -17.30
C GLY A 195 2.05 -3.19 -17.13
N ILE A 196 2.90 -2.43 -16.43
CA ILE A 196 2.80 -0.97 -16.31
C ILE A 196 4.00 -0.34 -17.02
N GLY A 197 3.74 0.51 -18.02
CA GLY A 197 4.78 1.20 -18.78
C GLY A 197 5.15 2.57 -18.20
N GLU A 198 4.28 3.14 -17.37
CA GLU A 198 4.53 4.44 -16.75
C GLU A 198 5.41 4.28 -15.49
N PRO A 199 6.22 5.30 -15.16
CA PRO A 199 7.04 5.28 -13.96
C PRO A 199 6.21 4.96 -12.69
N ARG A 200 6.80 4.17 -11.81
CA ARG A 200 6.31 3.91 -10.46
C ARG A 200 7.46 4.09 -9.50
N SER A 201 7.19 4.76 -8.39
CA SER A 201 8.16 4.86 -7.31
C SER A 201 7.50 4.67 -5.95
N LEU A 202 8.29 4.15 -5.04
CA LEU A 202 8.01 4.10 -3.62
C LEU A 202 8.86 5.16 -2.94
N VAL A 203 8.22 6.05 -2.20
CA VAL A 203 8.93 6.98 -1.33
C VAL A 203 8.82 6.47 0.10
N ALA A 204 9.95 6.08 0.67
CA ALA A 204 10.05 5.68 2.06
C ALA A 204 10.50 6.88 2.89
N ILE A 205 9.75 7.18 3.97
CA ILE A 205 9.99 8.33 4.81
C ILE A 205 10.15 7.87 6.25
N THR A 206 11.13 8.42 6.94
CA THR A 206 11.42 8.15 8.34
C THR A 206 11.52 9.47 9.11
N GLN A 207 10.91 9.50 10.29
CA GLN A 207 11.05 10.63 11.19
C GLN A 207 12.45 10.64 11.80
N LEU A 208 13.16 11.76 11.67
CA LEU A 208 14.47 11.96 12.26
C LEU A 208 14.34 12.07 13.77
N ARG A 209 15.17 11.31 14.49
CA ARG A 209 15.40 11.60 15.91
C ARG A 209 16.40 12.75 15.98
N THR A 210 16.18 13.70 16.87
CA THR A 210 17.18 14.73 17.17
C THR A 210 18.51 14.04 17.52
N GLY A 211 19.45 13.97 16.54
CA GLY A 211 20.80 13.44 16.73
C GLY A 211 21.20 12.13 16.03
N ALA A 212 20.39 11.53 15.18
CA ALA A 212 20.73 10.30 14.45
C ALA A 212 20.54 10.43 12.92
N VAL A 213 21.54 9.97 12.15
CA VAL A 213 21.41 9.76 10.68
C VAL A 213 20.93 8.34 10.47
N PRO A 214 19.73 8.09 9.91
CA PRO A 214 19.23 6.72 9.67
C PRO A 214 19.70 6.15 8.33
N SER A 215 20.01 4.86 8.31
CA SER A 215 20.02 4.04 7.09
C SER A 215 18.57 3.60 6.81
N LEU A 216 18.00 3.99 5.68
CA LEU A 216 16.55 3.95 5.43
C LEU A 216 16.06 2.71 4.70
N MET A 217 16.84 2.10 3.80
CA MET A 217 16.44 0.90 3.07
C MET A 217 17.47 -0.22 3.16
N THR A 218 17.06 -1.39 3.63
CA THR A 218 17.75 -2.64 3.30
C THR A 218 17.24 -3.10 1.95
N GLN A 219 18.11 -3.14 0.96
CA GLN A 219 17.76 -3.73 -0.33
C GLN A 219 17.38 -5.20 -0.16
N PRO A 220 16.35 -5.71 -0.87
CA PRO A 220 15.90 -7.09 -0.71
C PRO A 220 16.89 -8.17 -1.12
N ASN A 221 18.08 -7.82 -1.61
CA ASN A 221 19.06 -8.74 -2.22
C ASN A 221 20.51 -8.59 -1.73
N ASP A 222 20.78 -8.07 -0.55
CA ASP A 222 22.12 -8.19 0.00
C ASP A 222 22.32 -9.61 0.55
N PRO A 223 23.25 -10.42 -0.03
CA PRO A 223 23.57 -11.72 0.54
C PRO A 223 24.19 -11.49 1.91
N VAL A 224 23.60 -12.12 2.91
CA VAL A 224 24.16 -12.21 4.27
C VAL A 224 25.62 -12.64 4.17
N ARG A 225 26.53 -11.77 4.57
CA ARG A 225 27.91 -12.13 4.87
C ARG A 225 28.03 -12.79 6.23
#